data_ddac55f9035de157e2395a3a661fd62c
#
_entry.id   ddac55f9035de157e2395a3a661fd62c
#
_cell.length_a   1.000
_cell.length_b   1.000
_cell.length_c   1.000
_cell.angle_alpha   90.00
_cell.angle_beta   90.00
_cell.angle_gamma   90.00
#
_symmetry.space_group_name_H-M   'P 1'
#
loop_
_entity.id
_entity.type
_entity.pdbx_description
1 polymer ?
#
loop_
_entity_poly.entity_id
_entity_poly.type
_entity_poly.pdbx_seq_one_letter_code
_entity_poly.pdbx_strand_id
1 'polypeptide(L)'
;SLYYPVPEKFEDLVYVGLLLQGHGMRRGMVAHRRNRPYCMGSLPWQLNDSWPVVSWSAIDYYGNWKAMQYHTRRAFAPVLVDAIRQGDKLRFYVLSDCLQTENVTLHLALTDFQGRVMRRHRVEGMLPVNASEVFFEEDWQKAFEGCDTTASFIRMTLRGADGKKVLSDEVFYPVYPKEQRL
;
A
#
# COMPACT_ATOMS: atom_id res chain seq x y z
N SER A 1 -17.53 12.57 -0.06
CA SER A 1 -16.12 12.18 0.12
C SER A 1 -15.41 12.06 -1.22
N LEU A 2 -14.11 12.35 -1.26
CA LEU A 2 -13.27 12.13 -2.46
C LEU A 2 -12.94 10.64 -2.65
N TYR A 3 -12.89 9.87 -1.58
CA TYR A 3 -12.41 8.49 -1.57
C TYR A 3 -13.50 7.44 -1.70
N TYR A 4 -14.53 7.55 -0.87
CA TYR A 4 -15.64 6.60 -0.80
C TYR A 4 -16.97 7.32 -1.00
N PRO A 5 -18.02 6.65 -1.49
CA PRO A 5 -19.38 7.14 -1.35
C PRO A 5 -19.69 7.44 0.12
N VAL A 6 -20.52 8.43 0.39
CA VAL A 6 -20.96 8.75 1.77
C VAL A 6 -22.18 7.90 2.06
N PRO A 7 -22.11 6.96 3.04
CA PRO A 7 -23.26 6.15 3.42
C PRO A 7 -24.34 6.97 4.11
N GLU A 8 -25.59 6.53 3.99
CA GLU A 8 -26.75 7.15 4.67
C GLU A 8 -26.94 6.60 6.09
N LYS A 9 -26.59 5.32 6.31
CA LYS A 9 -26.73 4.69 7.63
C LYS A 9 -25.52 5.01 8.51
N PHE A 10 -25.77 5.22 9.78
CA PHE A 10 -24.73 5.58 10.74
C PHE A 10 -23.65 4.51 10.90
N GLU A 11 -24.04 3.24 10.97
CA GLU A 11 -23.11 2.11 11.11
C GLU A 11 -22.16 2.02 9.91
N ASP A 12 -22.70 2.17 8.70
CA ASP A 12 -21.92 2.17 7.46
C ASP A 12 -21.01 3.40 7.38
N LEU A 13 -21.48 4.56 7.87
CA LEU A 13 -20.66 5.78 7.96
C LEU A 13 -19.47 5.59 8.90
N VAL A 14 -19.67 4.97 10.07
CA VAL A 14 -18.60 4.63 11.01
C VAL A 14 -17.61 3.68 10.35
N TYR A 15 -18.08 2.61 9.71
CA TYR A 15 -17.24 1.63 9.03
C TYR A 15 -16.39 2.26 7.92
N VAL A 16 -17.01 3.01 7.02
CA VAL A 16 -16.31 3.69 5.93
C VAL A 16 -15.36 4.76 6.47
N GLY A 17 -15.72 5.45 7.56
CA GLY A 17 -14.83 6.39 8.24
C GLY A 17 -13.56 5.74 8.77
N LEU A 18 -13.66 4.54 9.37
CA LEU A 18 -12.52 3.76 9.84
C LEU A 18 -11.62 3.29 8.68
N LEU A 19 -12.21 2.87 7.56
CA LEU A 19 -11.45 2.51 6.35
C LEU A 19 -10.70 3.73 5.79
N LEU A 20 -11.37 4.88 5.68
CA LEU A 20 -10.76 6.12 5.17
C LEU A 20 -9.59 6.57 6.05
N GLN A 21 -9.77 6.53 7.38
CA GLN A 21 -8.71 6.84 8.34
C GLN A 21 -7.52 5.89 8.16
N GLY A 22 -7.76 4.58 8.16
CA GLY A 22 -6.70 3.58 8.02
C GLY A 22 -5.92 3.76 6.72
N HIS A 23 -6.61 4.03 5.63
CA HIS A 23 -6.00 4.30 4.33
C HIS A 23 -5.14 5.58 4.34
N GLY A 24 -5.67 6.67 4.88
CA GLY A 24 -4.95 7.95 4.99
C GLY A 24 -3.68 7.82 5.84
N MET A 25 -3.78 7.18 7.01
CA MET A 25 -2.64 6.93 7.90
C MET A 25 -1.57 6.06 7.23
N ARG A 26 -1.97 4.98 6.55
CA ARG A 26 -1.03 4.15 5.78
C ARG A 26 -0.28 4.96 4.73
N ARG A 27 -0.97 5.79 3.96
CA ARG A 27 -0.33 6.65 2.94
C ARG A 27 0.71 7.58 3.55
N GLY A 28 0.41 8.21 4.69
CA GLY A 28 1.35 9.05 5.43
C GLY A 28 2.58 8.28 5.89
N MET A 29 2.40 7.14 6.58
CA MET A 29 3.49 6.30 7.08
C MET A 29 4.41 5.81 5.96
N VAL A 30 3.83 5.35 4.84
CA VAL A 30 4.59 4.86 3.69
C VAL A 30 5.31 6.00 2.99
N ALA A 31 4.70 7.19 2.89
CA ALA A 31 5.37 8.39 2.36
C ALA A 31 6.58 8.79 3.21
N HIS A 32 6.47 8.73 4.55
CA HIS A 32 7.60 8.96 5.46
C HIS A 32 8.72 7.94 5.21
N ARG A 33 8.39 6.66 5.09
CA ARG A 33 9.39 5.63 4.79
C ARG A 33 10.04 5.80 3.41
N ARG A 34 9.31 6.25 2.39
CA ARG A 34 9.91 6.58 1.07
C ARG A 34 10.90 7.74 1.14
N ASN A 35 10.72 8.65 2.09
CA ASN A 35 11.58 9.84 2.27
C ASN A 35 12.81 9.58 3.14
N ARG A 36 13.21 8.34 3.36
CA ARG A 36 14.48 8.03 4.02
C ARG A 36 15.67 8.52 3.19
N PRO A 37 16.72 9.02 3.84
CA PRO A 37 16.96 9.14 5.29
C PRO A 37 16.39 10.44 5.91
N TYR A 38 15.72 11.28 5.14
CA TYR A 38 15.17 12.56 5.64
C TYR A 38 14.12 12.34 6.73
N CYS A 39 13.21 11.38 6.55
CA CYS A 39 12.21 11.02 7.56
C CYS A 39 12.43 9.56 8.01
N MET A 40 12.82 9.37 9.28
CA MET A 40 13.20 8.05 9.81
C MET A 40 12.13 7.39 10.68
N GLY A 41 10.96 8.01 10.87
CA GLY A 41 9.92 7.42 11.67
C GLY A 41 8.56 8.10 11.55
N SER A 42 7.54 7.42 12.09
CA SER A 42 6.17 7.93 12.21
C SER A 42 5.62 7.53 13.57
N LEU A 43 4.95 8.45 14.24
CA LEU A 43 4.34 8.26 15.55
C LEU A 43 2.82 8.49 15.42
N PRO A 44 2.04 7.44 15.10
CA PRO A 44 0.60 7.59 14.95
C PRO A 44 -0.08 7.81 16.30
N TRP A 45 -0.93 8.79 16.37
CA TRP A 45 -1.78 9.06 17.51
C TRP A 45 -3.19 8.53 17.23
N GLN A 46 -3.77 7.66 18.03
CA GLN A 46 -3.20 7.02 19.21
C GLN A 46 -3.41 5.50 19.09
N LEU A 47 -2.72 4.73 19.95
CA LEU A 47 -2.77 3.27 19.88
C LEU A 47 -4.14 2.73 20.25
N ASN A 48 -4.69 3.10 21.41
CA ASN A 48 -5.95 2.53 21.94
C ASN A 48 -6.83 3.57 22.60
N ASP A 49 -8.11 3.23 22.71
CA ASP A 49 -9.11 4.00 23.46
C ASP A 49 -9.08 3.69 24.95
N SER A 50 -9.39 4.71 25.77
CA SER A 50 -9.50 4.59 27.23
C SER A 50 -10.95 4.35 27.70
N TRP A 51 -11.93 4.49 26.82
CA TRP A 51 -13.37 4.21 27.04
C TRP A 51 -14.06 3.87 25.70
N PRO A 52 -15.25 3.24 25.71
CA PRO A 52 -15.97 2.93 24.47
C PRO A 52 -16.40 4.20 23.75
N VAL A 53 -15.89 4.39 22.53
CA VAL A 53 -16.13 5.59 21.71
C VAL A 53 -15.81 5.35 20.24
N VAL A 54 -16.42 6.10 19.34
CA VAL A 54 -15.98 6.25 17.95
C VAL A 54 -14.86 7.30 17.91
N SER A 55 -13.62 6.86 17.70
CA SER A 55 -12.45 7.73 17.79
C SER A 55 -11.40 7.40 16.73
N TRP A 56 -10.33 8.17 16.76
CA TRP A 56 -9.13 8.04 15.90
C TRP A 56 -8.15 6.93 16.33
N SER A 57 -8.36 6.22 17.45
CA SER A 57 -7.45 5.17 17.90
C SER A 57 -7.36 4.00 16.92
N ALA A 58 -6.24 3.28 16.98
CA ALA A 58 -6.01 2.08 16.17
C ALA A 58 -6.67 0.82 16.74
N ILE A 59 -6.85 0.78 18.07
CA ILE A 59 -7.44 -0.31 18.84
C ILE A 59 -8.57 0.27 19.69
N ASP A 60 -9.72 -0.40 19.72
CA ASP A 60 -10.84 0.05 20.53
C ASP A 60 -10.66 -0.25 22.04
N TYR A 61 -11.60 0.23 22.86
CA TYR A 61 -11.59 0.00 24.33
C TYR A 61 -11.58 -1.49 24.71
N TYR A 62 -12.18 -2.35 23.89
CA TYR A 62 -12.28 -3.79 24.14
C TYR A 62 -11.10 -4.60 23.61
N GLY A 63 -10.10 -3.94 23.01
CA GLY A 63 -8.91 -4.58 22.45
C GLY A 63 -9.07 -5.04 21.00
N ASN A 64 -10.17 -4.70 20.30
CA ASN A 64 -10.37 -5.05 18.91
C ASN A 64 -9.59 -4.11 18.00
N TRP A 65 -8.95 -4.67 16.99
CA TRP A 65 -8.23 -3.90 15.98
C TRP A 65 -9.20 -3.21 15.02
N LYS A 66 -9.07 -1.90 14.93
CA LYS A 66 -9.73 -1.10 13.88
C LYS A 66 -8.92 -1.17 12.58
N ALA A 67 -9.51 -0.71 11.47
CA ALA A 67 -8.87 -0.70 10.15
C ALA A 67 -7.45 -0.08 10.18
N MET A 68 -7.25 0.99 10.94
CA MET A 68 -5.97 1.66 11.10
C MET A 68 -4.87 0.71 11.60
N GLN A 69 -5.16 -0.18 12.56
CA GLN A 69 -4.14 -1.09 13.11
C GLN A 69 -3.64 -2.09 12.06
N TYR A 70 -4.52 -2.63 11.22
CA TYR A 70 -4.14 -3.51 10.12
C TYR A 70 -3.28 -2.78 9.07
N HIS A 71 -3.65 -1.55 8.75
CA HIS A 71 -2.87 -0.71 7.84
C HIS A 71 -1.51 -0.33 8.40
N THR A 72 -1.43 0.00 9.70
CA THR A 72 -0.18 0.31 10.42
C THR A 72 0.76 -0.90 10.41
N ARG A 73 0.25 -2.10 10.74
CA ARG A 73 1.03 -3.34 10.71
C ARG A 73 1.67 -3.56 9.33
N ARG A 74 0.92 -3.35 8.25
CA ARG A 74 1.44 -3.49 6.88
C ARG A 74 2.44 -2.38 6.53
N ALA A 75 2.15 -1.13 6.89
CA ALA A 75 3.03 0.01 6.62
C ALA A 75 4.39 -0.13 7.29
N PHE A 76 4.46 -0.78 8.46
CA PHE A 76 5.69 -1.05 9.21
C PHE A 76 6.27 -2.45 8.99
N ALA A 77 5.84 -3.18 7.96
CA ALA A 77 6.48 -4.45 7.61
C ALA A 77 7.98 -4.21 7.30
N PRO A 78 8.89 -5.11 7.73
CA PRO A 78 10.33 -4.94 7.53
C PRO A 78 10.73 -4.70 6.08
N VAL A 79 10.02 -5.35 5.14
CA VAL A 79 10.14 -5.12 3.70
C VAL A 79 8.78 -4.78 3.15
N LEU A 80 8.70 -3.69 2.39
CA LEU A 80 7.46 -3.23 1.79
C LEU A 80 7.71 -2.78 0.35
N VAL A 81 6.89 -3.25 -0.58
CA VAL A 81 6.78 -2.68 -1.91
C VAL A 81 5.69 -1.61 -1.90
N ASP A 82 5.94 -0.49 -2.56
CA ASP A 82 4.94 0.56 -2.72
C ASP A 82 5.03 1.17 -4.11
N ALA A 83 3.92 1.69 -4.60
CA ALA A 83 3.89 2.38 -5.87
C ALA A 83 3.20 3.74 -5.74
N ILE A 84 3.73 4.72 -6.47
CA ILE A 84 3.16 6.06 -6.51
C ILE A 84 3.27 6.67 -7.90
N ARG A 85 2.21 7.31 -8.33
CA ARG A 85 2.25 8.16 -9.52
C ARG A 85 2.86 9.53 -9.16
N GLN A 86 3.91 9.92 -9.90
CA GLN A 86 4.54 11.22 -9.80
C GLN A 86 4.63 11.85 -11.21
N GLY A 87 3.75 12.81 -11.48
CA GLY A 87 3.58 13.34 -12.83
C GLY A 87 3.13 12.25 -13.81
N ASP A 88 3.92 12.05 -14.86
CA ASP A 88 3.67 11.07 -15.91
C ASP A 88 4.32 9.70 -15.65
N LYS A 89 4.96 9.54 -14.49
CA LYS A 89 5.65 8.31 -14.12
C LYS A 89 4.95 7.56 -13.00
N LEU A 90 4.91 6.24 -13.11
CA LEU A 90 4.58 5.31 -12.04
C LEU A 90 5.89 4.74 -11.49
N ARG A 91 6.19 5.03 -10.23
CA ARG A 91 7.40 4.57 -9.55
C ARG A 91 7.09 3.48 -8.56
N PHE A 92 7.84 2.40 -8.66
CA PHE A 92 7.76 1.26 -7.74
C PHE A 92 8.97 1.30 -6.82
N TYR A 93 8.69 1.38 -5.52
CA TYR A 93 9.69 1.47 -4.47
C TYR A 93 9.80 0.13 -3.74
N VAL A 94 11.03 -0.20 -3.34
CA VAL A 94 11.29 -1.20 -2.31
C VAL A 94 11.82 -0.48 -1.08
N LEU A 95 11.09 -0.63 0.02
CA LEU A 95 11.43 -0.05 1.33
C LEU A 95 11.86 -1.20 2.23
N SER A 96 13.04 -1.10 2.83
CA SER A 96 13.60 -2.17 3.66
C SER A 96 14.20 -1.62 4.95
N ASP A 97 13.88 -2.29 6.06
CA ASP A 97 14.50 -2.09 7.38
C ASP A 97 15.58 -3.14 7.63
N CYS A 98 15.83 -4.05 6.66
CA CYS A 98 16.83 -5.10 6.78
C CYS A 98 18.24 -4.50 6.76
N LEU A 99 19.13 -5.05 7.60
CA LEU A 99 20.54 -4.65 7.68
C LEU A 99 21.45 -5.49 6.77
N GLN A 100 20.87 -6.46 6.06
CA GLN A 100 21.57 -7.30 5.09
C GLN A 100 20.83 -7.24 3.75
N THR A 101 21.62 -7.29 2.68
CA THR A 101 21.10 -7.35 1.32
C THR A 101 20.99 -8.79 0.85
N GLU A 102 20.05 -9.05 -0.04
CA GLU A 102 19.89 -10.31 -0.78
C GLU A 102 19.38 -10.03 -2.19
N ASN A 103 19.58 -10.97 -3.10
CA ASN A 103 18.95 -10.89 -4.42
C ASN A 103 17.43 -10.99 -4.27
N VAL A 104 16.72 -10.12 -4.93
CA VAL A 104 15.25 -10.10 -4.91
C VAL A 104 14.70 -9.95 -6.32
N THR A 105 13.48 -10.40 -6.51
CA THR A 105 12.74 -10.24 -7.76
C THR A 105 11.39 -9.60 -7.47
N LEU A 106 11.13 -8.44 -8.08
CA LEU A 106 9.83 -7.78 -8.10
C LEU A 106 9.01 -8.29 -9.29
N HIS A 107 7.89 -8.91 -9.00
CA HIS A 107 6.88 -9.32 -9.98
C HIS A 107 5.75 -8.30 -9.98
N LEU A 108 5.46 -7.73 -11.15
CA LEU A 108 4.34 -6.84 -11.38
C LEU A 108 3.33 -7.54 -12.27
N ALA A 109 2.06 -7.54 -11.87
CA ALA A 109 0.98 -8.13 -12.65
C ALA A 109 -0.17 -7.13 -12.77
N LEU A 110 -0.39 -6.59 -13.98
CA LEU A 110 -1.58 -5.82 -14.30
C LEU A 110 -2.74 -6.80 -14.46
N THR A 111 -3.75 -6.67 -13.61
CA THR A 111 -4.83 -7.63 -13.43
C THR A 111 -6.17 -6.89 -13.40
N ASP A 112 -7.21 -7.45 -14.00
CA ASP A 112 -8.58 -6.96 -13.83
C ASP A 112 -9.23 -7.51 -12.54
N PHE A 113 -10.40 -6.98 -12.16
CA PHE A 113 -11.11 -7.43 -10.95
C PHE A 113 -11.70 -8.85 -11.08
N GLN A 114 -11.72 -9.45 -12.28
CA GLN A 114 -12.08 -10.84 -12.51
C GLN A 114 -10.89 -11.79 -12.35
N GLY A 115 -9.68 -11.24 -12.06
CA GLY A 115 -8.47 -12.02 -11.83
C GLY A 115 -7.69 -12.36 -13.09
N ARG A 116 -8.08 -11.86 -14.27
CA ARG A 116 -7.35 -12.07 -15.52
C ARG A 116 -6.11 -11.18 -15.53
N VAL A 117 -4.94 -11.79 -15.67
CA VAL A 117 -3.67 -11.08 -15.82
C VAL A 117 -3.50 -10.65 -17.28
N MET A 118 -3.45 -9.34 -17.49
CA MET A 118 -3.30 -8.74 -18.82
C MET A 118 -1.83 -8.55 -19.20
N ARG A 119 -0.97 -8.19 -18.23
CA ARG A 119 0.45 -7.99 -18.44
C ARG A 119 1.26 -8.40 -17.21
N ARG A 120 2.46 -8.94 -17.44
CA ARG A 120 3.44 -9.23 -16.39
C ARG A 120 4.73 -8.50 -16.69
N HIS A 121 5.40 -8.05 -15.63
CA HIS A 121 6.75 -7.53 -15.70
C HIS A 121 7.55 -8.09 -14.53
N ARG A 122 8.86 -8.29 -14.73
CA ARG A 122 9.78 -8.83 -13.72
C ARG A 122 11.02 -7.97 -13.69
N VAL A 123 11.41 -7.56 -12.49
CA VAL A 123 12.61 -6.76 -12.24
C VAL A 123 13.46 -7.47 -11.20
N GLU A 124 14.71 -7.72 -11.51
CA GLU A 124 15.69 -8.31 -10.60
C GLU A 124 16.56 -7.20 -10.01
N GLY A 125 17.00 -7.37 -8.77
CA GLY A 125 17.88 -6.42 -8.11
C GLY A 125 18.28 -6.88 -6.71
N MET A 126 18.84 -5.97 -5.95
CA MET A 126 19.28 -6.19 -4.57
C MET A 126 18.29 -5.55 -3.59
N LEU A 127 18.01 -6.23 -2.48
CA LEU A 127 17.22 -5.64 -1.39
C LEU A 127 17.98 -4.44 -0.79
N PRO A 128 17.38 -3.23 -0.74
CA PRO A 128 18.02 -2.08 -0.11
C PRO A 128 18.34 -2.33 1.36
N VAL A 129 19.50 -1.87 1.83
CA VAL A 129 19.91 -1.99 3.23
C VAL A 129 19.46 -0.77 4.00
N ASN A 130 18.47 -0.93 4.91
CA ASN A 130 17.88 0.13 5.73
C ASN A 130 17.57 1.41 4.93
N ALA A 131 17.00 1.22 3.74
CA ALA A 131 16.80 2.28 2.76
C ALA A 131 15.46 2.15 2.02
N SER A 132 15.17 3.18 1.25
CA SER A 132 14.05 3.22 0.29
C SER A 132 14.61 3.57 -1.07
N GLU A 133 14.37 2.72 -2.07
CA GLU A 133 14.88 2.92 -3.42
C GLU A 133 13.79 2.74 -4.47
N VAL A 134 13.89 3.51 -5.57
CA VAL A 134 13.08 3.27 -6.77
C VAL A 134 13.64 2.03 -7.45
N PHE A 135 12.88 0.96 -7.43
CA PHE A 135 13.28 -0.33 -7.98
C PHE A 135 12.93 -0.44 -9.47
N PHE A 136 11.84 0.22 -9.87
CA PHE A 136 11.39 0.29 -11.25
C PHE A 136 10.56 1.56 -11.49
N GLU A 137 10.64 2.10 -12.69
CA GLU A 137 9.83 3.24 -13.13
C GLU A 137 9.28 2.97 -14.52
N GLU A 138 8.02 3.29 -14.75
CA GLU A 138 7.38 3.20 -16.05
C GLU A 138 6.52 4.43 -16.34
N ASP A 139 6.32 4.75 -17.60
CA ASP A 139 5.36 5.76 -18.03
C ASP A 139 3.95 5.38 -17.59
N TRP A 140 3.19 6.33 -17.02
CA TRP A 140 1.83 6.09 -16.56
C TRP A 140 0.91 5.54 -17.68
N GLN A 141 0.99 6.14 -18.88
CA GLN A 141 0.18 5.70 -20.01
C GLN A 141 0.55 4.27 -20.44
N LYS A 142 1.86 3.98 -20.51
CA LYS A 142 2.36 2.66 -20.85
C LYS A 142 2.02 1.62 -19.79
N ALA A 143 2.04 2.00 -18.49
CA ALA A 143 1.70 1.10 -17.39
C ALA A 143 0.28 0.52 -17.51
N PHE A 144 -0.65 1.29 -18.06
CA PHE A 144 -2.07 0.92 -18.23
C PHE A 144 -2.53 0.88 -19.70
N GLU A 145 -1.59 0.78 -20.63
CA GLU A 145 -1.90 0.76 -22.08
C GLU A 145 -2.89 -0.36 -22.41
N GLY A 146 -3.98 0.02 -23.11
CA GLY A 146 -5.04 -0.92 -23.51
C GLY A 146 -5.94 -1.42 -22.36
N CYS A 147 -5.84 -0.84 -21.16
CA CYS A 147 -6.59 -1.28 -19.98
C CYS A 147 -7.47 -0.16 -19.43
N ASP A 148 -8.65 -0.53 -18.92
CA ASP A 148 -9.50 0.37 -18.15
C ASP A 148 -8.92 0.51 -16.71
N THR A 149 -8.43 1.71 -16.40
CA THR A 149 -7.87 2.00 -15.06
C THR A 149 -8.92 1.93 -13.95
N THR A 150 -10.20 2.02 -14.26
CA THR A 150 -11.29 1.89 -13.27
C THR A 150 -11.62 0.43 -12.94
N ALA A 151 -11.21 -0.52 -13.80
CA ALA A 151 -11.49 -1.94 -13.67
C ALA A 151 -10.22 -2.81 -13.54
N SER A 152 -9.08 -2.20 -13.22
CA SER A 152 -7.80 -2.91 -13.13
C SER A 152 -6.92 -2.38 -11.99
N PHE A 153 -5.93 -3.20 -11.61
CA PHE A 153 -4.94 -2.90 -10.59
C PHE A 153 -3.60 -3.56 -10.91
N ILE A 154 -2.53 -3.10 -10.28
CA ILE A 154 -1.22 -3.74 -10.37
C ILE A 154 -0.95 -4.47 -9.04
N ARG A 155 -0.79 -5.79 -9.09
CA ARG A 155 -0.26 -6.57 -7.97
C ARG A 155 1.26 -6.55 -8.02
N MET A 156 1.88 -6.28 -6.87
CA MET A 156 3.31 -6.15 -6.69
C MET A 156 3.76 -7.21 -5.69
N THR A 157 4.53 -8.20 -6.13
CA THR A 157 5.03 -9.28 -5.26
C THR A 157 6.55 -9.29 -5.29
N LEU A 158 7.19 -8.98 -4.17
CA LEU A 158 8.64 -9.07 -4.01
C LEU A 158 9.00 -10.45 -3.44
N ARG A 159 9.91 -11.14 -4.10
CA ARG A 159 10.41 -12.46 -3.68
C ARG A 159 11.88 -12.40 -3.37
N GLY A 160 12.31 -13.17 -2.36
CA GLY A 160 13.71 -13.37 -2.02
C GLY A 160 14.48 -14.22 -3.03
N ALA A 161 15.77 -14.42 -2.77
CA ALA A 161 16.72 -15.10 -3.65
C ALA A 161 16.31 -16.53 -4.07
N ASP A 162 15.60 -17.24 -3.19
CA ASP A 162 15.09 -18.59 -3.46
C ASP A 162 13.87 -18.63 -4.41
N GLY A 163 13.34 -17.46 -4.78
CA GLY A 163 12.14 -17.30 -5.59
C GLY A 163 10.83 -17.78 -4.92
N LYS A 164 10.91 -18.37 -3.72
CA LYS A 164 9.77 -18.94 -2.97
C LYS A 164 9.28 -18.01 -1.87
N LYS A 165 10.19 -17.47 -1.08
CA LYS A 165 9.89 -16.58 0.03
C LYS A 165 9.28 -15.27 -0.49
N VAL A 166 8.04 -14.99 -0.12
CA VAL A 166 7.40 -13.69 -0.38
C VAL A 166 7.80 -12.72 0.72
N LEU A 167 8.50 -11.64 0.37
CA LEU A 167 8.95 -10.60 1.28
C LEU A 167 7.89 -9.49 1.41
N SER A 168 7.18 -9.19 0.33
CA SER A 168 6.08 -8.22 0.30
C SER A 168 5.09 -8.56 -0.81
N ASP A 169 3.80 -8.35 -0.57
CA ASP A 169 2.73 -8.54 -1.56
C ASP A 169 1.70 -7.43 -1.38
N GLU A 170 1.66 -6.51 -2.33
CA GLU A 170 0.87 -5.28 -2.26
C GLU A 170 0.13 -5.02 -3.58
N VAL A 171 -0.84 -4.13 -3.51
CA VAL A 171 -1.67 -3.76 -4.68
C VAL A 171 -1.66 -2.24 -4.85
N PHE A 172 -1.48 -1.82 -6.09
CA PHE A 172 -1.64 -0.44 -6.52
C PHE A 172 -2.93 -0.29 -7.33
N TYR A 173 -3.82 0.58 -6.86
CA TYR A 173 -5.04 0.98 -7.55
C TYR A 173 -4.82 2.34 -8.23
N PRO A 174 -5.06 2.46 -9.55
CA PRO A 174 -4.82 3.71 -10.28
C PRO A 174 -5.85 4.81 -9.99
N VAL A 175 -7.03 4.42 -9.49
CA VAL A 175 -8.14 5.32 -9.16
C VAL A 175 -8.63 5.13 -7.73
N TYR A 176 -9.39 6.07 -7.21
CA TYR A 176 -9.97 5.96 -5.87
C TYR A 176 -11.08 4.88 -5.81
N PRO A 177 -11.32 4.28 -4.63
CA PRO A 177 -12.32 3.22 -4.49
C PRO A 177 -13.69 3.54 -5.08
N LYS A 178 -14.18 4.79 -4.96
CA LYS A 178 -15.48 5.22 -5.52
C LYS A 178 -15.54 5.24 -7.05
N GLU A 179 -14.37 5.24 -7.72
CA GLU A 179 -14.26 5.29 -9.18
C GLU A 179 -14.05 3.90 -9.77
N GLN A 180 -13.82 2.89 -8.89
CA GLN A 180 -13.61 1.50 -9.31
C GLN A 180 -14.92 0.88 -9.78
N ARG A 181 -14.83 0.10 -10.86
CA ARG A 181 -15.91 -0.68 -11.46
C ARG A 181 -15.65 -2.17 -11.20
N LEU A 182 -16.26 -2.68 -10.15
CA LEU A 182 -16.16 -4.08 -9.72
C LEU A 182 -17.05 -4.99 -10.55
#